data_cef4a84c07062fe6c4d73088da06b953
#
_entry.id   cef4a84c07062fe6c4d73088da06b953
#
_cell.length_a   1.000
_cell.length_b   1.000
_cell.length_c   1.000
_cell.angle_alpha   90.00
_cell.angle_beta   90.00
_cell.angle_gamma   90.00
#
_symmetry.space_group_name_H-M   'P 1'
#
loop_
_entity.id
_entity.type
_entity.pdbx_description
1 polymer ?
#
loop_
_entity_poly.entity_id
_entity_poly.type
_entity_poly.pdbx_seq_one_letter_code
_entity_poly.pdbx_strand_id
1 'polypeptide(L)'
;MLLSGLILLLPMALFFLQIVLEKQTAITHLEDQQKALQLAPKLFDLLDQTSRYRGLSQINKNSRLSDGFLLEEASLISANINQLKKLIENISKDYRSQDKLQTDLDRVEALWLSIAGTENNFSTMSDINTYLNNILMHLVSNQTDLTRILTDDIPLLRESLAQIRGAGAGYLAQAKT
;
A
#
# COMPACT_ATOMS: atom_id res chain seq x y z
N MET A 1 -15.81 -44.47 41.02
CA MET A 1 -15.49 -44.58 39.60
C MET A 1 -15.84 -43.34 38.77
N LEU A 2 -16.88 -42.56 39.08
CA LEU A 2 -17.24 -41.33 38.34
C LEU A 2 -16.20 -40.19 38.48
N LEU A 3 -15.54 -40.03 39.63
CA LEU A 3 -14.57 -38.97 39.88
C LEU A 3 -13.26 -39.16 39.07
N SER A 4 -12.81 -40.37 38.84
CA SER A 4 -11.60 -40.67 38.09
C SER A 4 -11.77 -40.38 36.59
N GLY A 5 -12.97 -40.57 36.03
CA GLY A 5 -13.29 -40.22 34.65
C GLY A 5 -13.30 -38.70 34.40
N LEU A 6 -13.78 -37.93 35.38
CA LEU A 6 -13.86 -36.47 35.29
C LEU A 6 -12.46 -35.82 35.28
N ILE A 7 -11.51 -36.36 36.06
CA ILE A 7 -10.13 -35.91 36.14
C ILE A 7 -9.39 -36.07 34.82
N LEU A 8 -9.74 -37.09 34.03
CA LEU A 8 -9.12 -37.38 32.74
C LEU A 8 -9.75 -36.61 31.58
N LEU A 9 -11.05 -36.29 31.67
CA LEU A 9 -11.79 -35.53 30.68
C LEU A 9 -11.38 -34.06 30.64
N LEU A 10 -11.04 -33.47 31.80
CA LEU A 10 -10.70 -32.05 31.91
C LEU A 10 -9.43 -31.65 31.12
N PRO A 11 -8.30 -32.38 31.24
CA PRO A 11 -7.11 -32.08 30.42
C PRO A 11 -7.33 -32.37 28.93
N MET A 12 -8.12 -33.40 28.56
CA MET A 12 -8.48 -33.64 27.17
C MET A 12 -9.32 -32.49 26.57
N ALA A 13 -10.29 -31.96 27.33
CA ALA A 13 -11.09 -30.83 26.89
C ALA A 13 -10.25 -29.57 26.73
N LEU A 14 -9.33 -29.30 27.67
CA LEU A 14 -8.39 -28.16 27.57
C LEU A 14 -7.45 -28.30 26.35
N PHE A 15 -6.93 -29.50 26.11
CA PHE A 15 -6.07 -29.78 24.95
C PHE A 15 -6.83 -29.60 23.63
N PHE A 16 -8.07 -30.03 23.57
CA PHE A 16 -8.93 -29.85 22.40
C PHE A 16 -9.26 -28.37 22.18
N LEU A 17 -9.55 -27.64 23.23
CA LEU A 17 -9.79 -26.19 23.19
C LEU A 17 -8.55 -25.46 22.65
N GLN A 18 -7.36 -25.82 23.11
CA GLN A 18 -6.11 -25.25 22.63
C GLN A 18 -5.89 -25.48 21.13
N ILE A 19 -6.13 -26.72 20.65
CA ILE A 19 -6.04 -27.03 19.22
C ILE A 19 -7.03 -26.22 18.40
N VAL A 20 -8.26 -26.08 18.88
CA VAL A 20 -9.29 -25.26 18.18
C VAL A 20 -8.87 -23.80 18.10
N LEU A 21 -8.37 -23.21 19.18
CA LEU A 21 -7.88 -21.84 19.22
C LEU A 21 -6.68 -21.63 18.30
N GLU A 22 -5.72 -22.55 18.26
CA GLU A 22 -4.58 -22.51 17.34
C GLU A 22 -5.02 -22.59 15.87
N LYS A 23 -5.98 -23.45 15.55
CA LYS A 23 -6.52 -23.57 14.20
C LYS A 23 -7.29 -22.30 13.79
N GLN A 24 -8.04 -21.72 14.70
CA GLN A 24 -8.80 -20.50 14.44
C GLN A 24 -7.87 -19.32 14.18
N THR A 25 -6.79 -19.16 14.96
CA THR A 25 -5.76 -18.16 14.72
C THR A 25 -5.05 -18.36 13.37
N ALA A 26 -4.75 -19.60 12.99
CA ALA A 26 -4.14 -19.89 11.70
C ALA A 26 -5.06 -19.54 10.52
N ILE A 27 -6.36 -19.82 10.63
CA ILE A 27 -7.35 -19.47 9.59
C ILE A 27 -7.44 -17.95 9.44
N THR A 28 -7.56 -17.22 10.54
CA THR A 28 -7.62 -15.75 10.52
C THR A 28 -6.37 -15.15 9.87
N HIS A 29 -5.21 -15.73 10.16
CA HIS A 29 -3.94 -15.31 9.56
C HIS A 29 -3.91 -15.53 8.03
N LEU A 30 -4.44 -16.65 7.54
CA LEU A 30 -4.52 -16.94 6.11
C LEU A 30 -5.51 -16.01 5.39
N GLU A 31 -6.64 -15.70 6.02
CA GLU A 31 -7.61 -14.74 5.49
C GLU A 31 -7.01 -13.34 5.38
N ASP A 32 -6.26 -12.90 6.38
CA ASP A 32 -5.57 -11.61 6.36
C ASP A 32 -4.49 -11.55 5.27
N GLN A 33 -3.75 -12.64 5.07
CA GLN A 33 -2.80 -12.78 3.96
C GLN A 33 -3.48 -12.68 2.60
N GLN A 34 -4.61 -13.34 2.42
CA GLN A 34 -5.36 -13.30 1.18
C GLN A 34 -5.87 -11.88 0.87
N LYS A 35 -6.34 -11.14 1.88
CA LYS A 35 -6.75 -9.74 1.74
C LYS A 35 -5.57 -8.84 1.36
N ALA A 36 -4.42 -9.01 2.02
CA ALA A 36 -3.20 -8.28 1.69
C ALA A 36 -2.75 -8.52 0.25
N LEU A 37 -2.81 -9.76 -0.24
CA LEU A 37 -2.50 -10.11 -1.63
C LEU A 37 -3.44 -9.46 -2.64
N GLN A 38 -4.67 -9.14 -2.29
CA GLN A 38 -5.61 -8.43 -3.16
C GLN A 38 -5.31 -6.92 -3.24
N LEU A 39 -4.84 -6.32 -2.15
CA LEU A 39 -4.53 -4.89 -2.08
C LEU A 39 -3.15 -4.53 -2.63
N ALA A 40 -2.16 -5.39 -2.41
CA ALA A 40 -0.77 -5.11 -2.77
C ALA A 40 -0.57 -4.75 -4.25
N PRO A 41 -1.13 -5.45 -5.26
CA PRO A 41 -0.96 -5.08 -6.66
C PRO A 41 -1.49 -3.66 -6.96
N LYS A 42 -2.63 -3.29 -6.38
CA LYS A 42 -3.24 -1.96 -6.58
C LYS A 42 -2.41 -0.85 -5.95
N LEU A 43 -1.80 -1.12 -4.80
CA LEU A 43 -0.88 -0.18 -4.16
C LEU A 43 0.41 0.00 -4.98
N PHE A 44 0.94 -1.09 -5.56
CA PHE A 44 2.09 -1.00 -6.47
C PHE A 44 1.75 -0.21 -7.74
N ASP A 45 0.57 -0.44 -8.34
CA ASP A 45 0.10 0.34 -9.50
C ASP A 45 0.02 1.83 -9.15
N LEU A 46 -0.53 2.17 -7.99
CA LEU A 46 -0.64 3.55 -7.53
C LEU A 46 0.74 4.19 -7.26
N LEU A 47 1.68 3.47 -6.64
CA LEU A 47 3.06 3.91 -6.44
C LEU A 47 3.77 4.18 -7.78
N ASP A 48 3.56 3.34 -8.78
CA ASP A 48 4.13 3.53 -10.12
C ASP A 48 3.55 4.77 -10.81
N GLN A 49 2.23 4.95 -10.73
CA GLN A 49 1.53 6.10 -11.31
C GLN A 49 1.94 7.42 -10.64
N THR A 50 2.02 7.47 -9.30
CA THR A 50 2.47 8.66 -8.58
C THR A 50 3.91 9.01 -8.92
N SER A 51 4.76 8.00 -9.11
CA SER A 51 6.15 8.20 -9.54
C SER A 51 6.23 8.71 -10.98
N ARG A 52 5.39 8.20 -11.91
CA ARG A 52 5.29 8.69 -13.29
C ARG A 52 4.76 10.12 -13.34
N TYR A 53 3.69 10.42 -12.62
CA TYR A 53 3.13 11.78 -12.53
C TYR A 53 4.17 12.79 -12.07
N ARG A 54 4.95 12.44 -11.01
CA ARG A 54 6.05 13.27 -10.52
C ARG A 54 7.09 13.54 -11.62
N GLY A 55 7.49 12.51 -12.37
CA GLY A 55 8.42 12.66 -13.48
C GLY A 55 7.86 13.55 -14.60
N LEU A 56 6.61 13.33 -14.99
CA LEU A 56 5.92 14.13 -16.02
C LEU A 56 5.74 15.59 -15.60
N SER A 57 5.40 15.86 -14.34
CA SER A 57 5.25 17.23 -13.84
C SER A 57 6.56 18.01 -13.87
N GLN A 58 7.70 17.34 -13.61
CA GLN A 58 9.02 17.97 -13.76
C GLN A 58 9.38 18.27 -15.22
N ILE A 59 9.08 17.35 -16.12
CA ILE A 59 9.32 17.55 -17.56
C ILE A 59 8.44 18.68 -18.08
N ASN A 60 7.16 18.71 -17.70
CA ASN A 60 6.22 19.74 -18.15
C ASN A 60 6.66 21.14 -17.70
N LYS A 61 7.16 21.28 -16.47
CA LYS A 61 7.73 22.52 -15.95
C LYS A 61 8.86 23.07 -16.82
N ASN A 62 9.67 22.17 -17.39
CA ASN A 62 10.88 22.54 -18.13
C ASN A 62 10.65 22.64 -19.65
N SER A 63 9.66 21.96 -20.22
CA SER A 63 9.51 21.81 -21.68
C SER A 63 8.13 22.15 -22.23
N ARG A 64 7.17 22.59 -21.42
CA ARG A 64 5.76 22.82 -21.80
C ARG A 64 5.16 21.67 -22.63
N LEU A 65 5.50 20.43 -22.25
CA LEU A 65 4.84 19.25 -22.81
C LEU A 65 3.35 19.33 -22.54
N SER A 66 2.52 18.87 -23.47
CA SER A 66 1.09 19.03 -23.45
C SER A 66 0.48 18.59 -22.09
N ASP A 67 -0.31 19.47 -21.49
CA ASP A 67 -1.04 19.24 -20.23
C ASP A 67 -1.93 17.99 -20.25
N GLY A 68 -2.21 17.45 -21.46
CA GLY A 68 -3.05 16.28 -21.67
C GLY A 68 -2.53 15.02 -20.97
N PHE A 69 -1.23 14.75 -21.05
CA PHE A 69 -0.64 13.58 -20.39
C PHE A 69 -0.68 13.66 -18.87
N LEU A 70 -0.50 14.85 -18.30
CA LEU A 70 -0.61 15.06 -16.87
C LEU A 70 -2.05 14.88 -16.38
N LEU A 71 -3.03 15.37 -17.13
CA LEU A 71 -4.45 15.22 -16.80
C LEU A 71 -4.89 13.75 -16.88
N GLU A 72 -4.43 13.01 -17.88
CA GLU A 72 -4.70 11.57 -18.02
C GLU A 72 -4.14 10.79 -16.83
N GLU A 73 -2.87 10.99 -16.50
CA GLU A 73 -2.23 10.31 -15.35
C GLU A 73 -2.88 10.72 -14.03
N ALA A 74 -3.27 11.99 -13.86
CA ALA A 74 -3.99 12.48 -12.69
C ALA A 74 -5.36 11.78 -12.54
N SER A 75 -6.06 11.58 -13.64
CA SER A 75 -7.34 10.85 -13.65
C SER A 75 -7.18 9.39 -13.24
N LEU A 76 -6.13 8.71 -13.73
CA LEU A 76 -5.82 7.33 -13.38
C LEU A 76 -5.47 7.18 -11.89
N ILE A 77 -4.68 8.10 -11.34
CA ILE A 77 -4.36 8.12 -9.91
C ILE A 77 -5.62 8.26 -9.07
N SER A 78 -6.49 9.23 -9.40
CA SER A 78 -7.76 9.45 -8.70
C SER A 78 -8.67 8.21 -8.76
N ALA A 79 -8.76 7.56 -9.91
CA ALA A 79 -9.55 6.34 -10.09
C ALA A 79 -9.00 5.19 -9.22
N ASN A 80 -7.68 5.03 -9.14
CA ASN A 80 -7.05 3.98 -8.35
C ASN A 80 -7.17 4.23 -6.84
N ILE A 81 -7.07 5.47 -6.37
CA ILE A 81 -7.37 5.82 -4.97
C ILE A 81 -8.80 5.41 -4.61
N ASN A 82 -9.77 5.75 -5.45
CA ASN A 82 -11.18 5.37 -5.25
C ASN A 82 -11.40 3.85 -5.26
N GLN A 83 -10.69 3.11 -6.11
CA GLN A 83 -10.75 1.65 -6.11
C GLN A 83 -10.18 1.04 -4.84
N LEU A 84 -9.05 1.56 -4.36
CA LEU A 84 -8.42 1.12 -3.10
C LEU A 84 -9.35 1.39 -1.91
N LYS A 85 -10.00 2.55 -1.84
CA LYS A 85 -10.99 2.86 -0.78
C LYS A 85 -12.09 1.80 -0.74
N LYS A 86 -12.69 1.49 -1.87
CA LYS A 86 -13.74 0.45 -1.96
C LYS A 86 -13.24 -0.93 -1.54
N LEU A 87 -12.01 -1.29 -1.90
CA LEU A 87 -11.42 -2.56 -1.50
C LEU A 87 -11.17 -2.63 0.02
N ILE A 88 -10.67 -1.55 0.62
CA ILE A 88 -10.44 -1.47 2.08
C ILE A 88 -11.78 -1.48 2.84
N GLU A 89 -12.81 -0.80 2.36
CA GLU A 89 -14.16 -0.83 2.94
C GLU A 89 -14.76 -2.24 2.94
N ASN A 90 -14.46 -3.05 1.92
CA ASN A 90 -14.92 -4.44 1.80
C ASN A 90 -14.10 -5.42 2.66
N ILE A 91 -12.95 -5.01 3.19
CA ILE A 91 -12.20 -5.82 4.14
C ILE A 91 -12.99 -5.84 5.45
N SER A 92 -13.29 -7.04 5.97
CA SER A 92 -14.04 -7.21 7.21
C SER A 92 -13.51 -6.32 8.32
N LYS A 93 -14.40 -5.71 9.11
CA LYS A 93 -14.06 -4.85 10.26
C LYS A 93 -13.21 -5.55 11.32
N ASP A 94 -13.12 -6.87 11.26
CA ASP A 94 -12.26 -7.68 12.12
C ASP A 94 -10.79 -7.68 11.71
N TYR A 95 -10.45 -7.04 10.56
CA TYR A 95 -9.06 -6.88 10.16
C TYR A 95 -8.34 -5.88 11.06
N ARG A 96 -7.34 -6.37 11.78
CA ARG A 96 -6.66 -5.67 12.89
C ARG A 96 -6.05 -4.29 12.53
N SER A 97 -5.86 -4.02 11.27
CA SER A 97 -5.23 -2.79 10.76
C SER A 97 -6.16 -1.93 9.89
N GLN A 98 -7.44 -2.26 9.78
CA GLN A 98 -8.36 -1.58 8.86
C GLN A 98 -8.41 -0.07 9.11
N ASP A 99 -8.54 0.36 10.38
CA ASP A 99 -8.61 1.78 10.72
C ASP A 99 -7.35 2.56 10.32
N LYS A 100 -6.18 1.92 10.43
CA LYS A 100 -4.91 2.52 9.99
C LYS A 100 -4.82 2.61 8.48
N LEU A 101 -5.19 1.54 7.77
CA LEU A 101 -5.21 1.52 6.30
C LEU A 101 -6.14 2.61 5.76
N GLN A 102 -7.32 2.73 6.33
CA GLN A 102 -8.29 3.76 5.94
C GLN A 102 -7.74 5.17 6.23
N THR A 103 -7.17 5.39 7.42
CA THR A 103 -6.60 6.69 7.81
C THR A 103 -5.46 7.10 6.89
N ASP A 104 -4.55 6.19 6.57
CA ASP A 104 -3.41 6.47 5.69
C ASP A 104 -3.87 6.71 4.25
N LEU A 105 -4.88 5.98 3.76
CA LEU A 105 -5.44 6.21 2.43
C LEU A 105 -6.21 7.53 2.33
N ASP A 106 -6.94 7.92 3.36
CA ASP A 106 -7.61 9.24 3.42
C ASP A 106 -6.59 10.38 3.40
N ARG A 107 -5.43 10.20 4.01
CA ARG A 107 -4.30 11.15 3.92
C ARG A 107 -3.72 11.22 2.51
N VAL A 108 -3.52 10.07 1.86
CA VAL A 108 -3.08 10.01 0.45
C VAL A 108 -4.05 10.76 -0.43
N GLU A 109 -5.36 10.55 -0.27
CA GLU A 109 -6.39 11.26 -1.04
C GLU A 109 -6.36 12.77 -0.79
N ALA A 110 -6.29 13.21 0.48
CA ALA A 110 -6.23 14.63 0.83
C ALA A 110 -4.98 15.31 0.24
N LEU A 111 -3.83 14.67 0.33
CA LEU A 111 -2.59 15.16 -0.29
C LEU A 111 -2.72 15.21 -1.81
N TRP A 112 -3.28 14.17 -2.43
CA TRP A 112 -3.50 14.12 -3.86
C TRP A 112 -4.41 15.27 -4.34
N LEU A 113 -5.53 15.48 -3.67
CA LEU A 113 -6.46 16.58 -4.00
C LEU A 113 -5.82 17.96 -3.85
N SER A 114 -4.87 18.12 -2.94
CA SER A 114 -4.16 19.40 -2.74
C SER A 114 -3.20 19.75 -3.89
N ILE A 115 -2.77 18.74 -4.66
CA ILE A 115 -1.78 18.91 -5.73
C ILE A 115 -2.34 18.65 -7.12
N ALA A 116 -3.51 18.03 -7.25
CA ALA A 116 -4.15 17.81 -8.53
C ALA A 116 -4.36 19.14 -9.24
N GLY A 117 -3.55 19.42 -10.26
CA GLY A 117 -3.60 20.67 -11.04
C GLY A 117 -2.61 21.76 -10.62
N THR A 118 -1.70 21.52 -9.67
CA THR A 118 -0.66 22.49 -9.29
C THR A 118 0.73 22.09 -9.77
N GLU A 119 1.57 23.06 -10.15
CA GLU A 119 2.87 22.81 -10.80
C GLU A 119 4.02 22.41 -9.85
N ASN A 120 3.87 22.48 -8.54
CA ASN A 120 5.02 22.42 -7.62
C ASN A 120 4.85 21.39 -6.50
N ASN A 121 4.94 20.09 -6.83
CA ASN A 121 4.42 19.01 -5.99
C ASN A 121 5.42 17.94 -5.58
N PHE A 122 6.74 18.17 -5.74
CA PHE A 122 7.73 17.13 -5.49
C PHE A 122 7.72 16.61 -4.04
N SER A 123 7.67 17.51 -3.05
CA SER A 123 7.62 17.12 -1.62
C SER A 123 6.33 16.37 -1.29
N THR A 124 5.19 16.89 -1.73
CA THR A 124 3.88 16.27 -1.46
C THR A 124 3.75 14.90 -2.12
N MET A 125 4.33 14.70 -3.32
CA MET A 125 4.40 13.40 -3.95
C MET A 125 5.28 12.41 -3.18
N SER A 126 6.37 12.89 -2.58
CA SER A 126 7.19 12.07 -1.68
C SER A 126 6.41 11.64 -0.43
N ASP A 127 5.60 12.55 0.13
CA ASP A 127 4.74 12.24 1.27
C ASP A 127 3.67 11.22 0.91
N ILE A 128 3.01 11.36 -0.25
CA ILE A 128 2.06 10.37 -0.78
C ILE A 128 2.72 8.99 -0.87
N ASN A 129 3.91 8.89 -1.47
CA ASN A 129 4.62 7.62 -1.58
C ASN A 129 5.00 7.06 -0.22
N THR A 130 5.33 7.91 0.76
CA THR A 130 5.59 7.47 2.13
C THR A 130 4.34 6.84 2.78
N TYR A 131 3.17 7.47 2.65
CA TYR A 131 1.92 6.90 3.16
C TYR A 131 1.53 5.60 2.43
N LEU A 132 1.70 5.52 1.12
CA LEU A 132 1.46 4.29 0.36
C LEU A 132 2.37 3.15 0.81
N ASN A 133 3.64 3.44 1.07
CA ASN A 133 4.57 2.46 1.64
C ASN A 133 4.16 2.05 3.07
N ASN A 134 3.68 2.98 3.91
CA ASN A 134 3.17 2.64 5.23
C ASN A 134 1.95 1.70 5.15
N ILE A 135 1.04 1.93 4.19
CA ILE A 135 -0.08 1.02 3.94
C ILE A 135 0.43 -0.38 3.58
N LEU A 136 1.41 -0.48 2.69
CA LEU A 136 2.04 -1.77 2.36
C LEU A 136 2.67 -2.42 3.59
N MET A 137 3.39 -1.68 4.41
CA MET A 137 3.98 -2.17 5.66
C MET A 137 2.93 -2.70 6.64
N HIS A 138 1.79 -2.02 6.78
CA HIS A 138 0.69 -2.49 7.63
C HIS A 138 0.03 -3.77 7.12
N LEU A 139 -0.06 -3.96 5.80
CA LEU A 139 -0.57 -5.19 5.20
C LEU A 139 0.34 -6.39 5.48
N VAL A 140 1.62 -6.13 5.69
CA VAL A 140 2.66 -7.18 5.70
C VAL A 140 3.30 -7.38 7.07
N SER A 141 2.95 -6.58 8.07
CA SER A 141 3.62 -6.51 9.38
C SER A 141 3.75 -7.83 10.16
N ASN A 142 3.18 -8.93 9.67
CA ASN A 142 3.24 -10.26 10.28
C ASN A 142 3.83 -11.35 9.36
N GLN A 143 4.56 -10.99 8.31
CA GLN A 143 4.96 -11.96 7.28
C GLN A 143 6.48 -12.20 7.23
N THR A 144 6.84 -13.34 6.64
CA THR A 144 8.20 -13.87 6.48
C THR A 144 9.13 -12.94 5.69
N ASP A 145 10.45 -13.20 5.74
CA ASP A 145 11.50 -12.45 5.04
C ASP A 145 11.23 -12.16 3.56
N LEU A 146 10.57 -13.07 2.85
CA LEU A 146 10.20 -12.88 1.45
C LEU A 146 9.23 -11.70 1.26
N THR A 147 8.33 -11.52 2.19
CA THR A 147 7.34 -10.45 2.16
C THR A 147 7.99 -9.11 2.48
N ARG A 148 8.99 -9.10 3.40
CA ARG A 148 9.80 -7.91 3.67
C ARG A 148 10.55 -7.44 2.41
N ILE A 149 11.14 -8.36 1.65
CA ILE A 149 11.82 -8.03 0.39
C ILE A 149 10.82 -7.40 -0.60
N LEU A 150 9.62 -7.96 -0.73
CA LEU A 150 8.60 -7.46 -1.65
C LEU A 150 8.02 -6.11 -1.23
N THR A 151 7.95 -5.81 0.07
CA THR A 151 7.31 -4.60 0.57
C THR A 151 8.27 -3.47 0.91
N ASP A 152 9.49 -3.79 1.33
CA ASP A 152 10.47 -2.80 1.77
C ASP A 152 11.52 -2.56 0.67
N ASP A 153 12.18 -3.63 0.24
CA ASP A 153 13.36 -3.49 -0.60
C ASP A 153 12.98 -3.15 -2.05
N ILE A 154 11.93 -3.76 -2.61
CA ILE A 154 11.50 -3.50 -3.99
C ILE A 154 10.89 -2.11 -4.17
N PRO A 155 9.96 -1.62 -3.31
CA PRO A 155 9.46 -0.25 -3.40
C PRO A 155 10.56 0.80 -3.25
N LEU A 156 11.50 0.62 -2.33
CA LEU A 156 12.64 1.50 -2.14
C LEU A 156 13.54 1.56 -3.36
N LEU A 157 13.81 0.42 -3.99
CA LEU A 157 14.57 0.32 -5.24
C LEU A 157 13.82 1.01 -6.39
N ARG A 158 12.52 0.79 -6.52
CA ARG A 158 11.68 1.44 -7.55
C ARG A 158 11.66 2.96 -7.36
N GLU A 159 11.50 3.43 -6.13
CA GLU A 159 11.50 4.87 -5.81
C GLU A 159 12.86 5.49 -6.15
N SER A 160 13.96 4.85 -5.76
CA SER A 160 15.32 5.32 -6.08
C SER A 160 15.55 5.39 -7.60
N LEU A 161 15.11 4.39 -8.35
CA LEU A 161 15.20 4.37 -9.81
C LEU A 161 14.29 5.45 -10.45
N ALA A 162 13.10 5.71 -9.90
CA ALA A 162 12.21 6.74 -10.38
C ALA A 162 12.80 8.15 -10.15
N GLN A 163 13.45 8.36 -9.01
CA GLN A 163 14.16 9.61 -8.70
C GLN A 163 15.34 9.84 -9.66
N ILE A 164 16.14 8.81 -9.92
CA ILE A 164 17.26 8.88 -10.87
C ILE A 164 16.75 9.19 -12.29
N ARG A 165 15.69 8.52 -12.74
CA ARG A 165 15.06 8.79 -14.05
C ARG A 165 14.51 10.21 -14.14
N GLY A 166 13.82 10.68 -13.09
CA GLY A 166 13.27 12.03 -13.03
C GLY A 166 14.35 13.10 -13.07
N ALA A 167 15.43 12.92 -12.31
CA ALA A 167 16.57 13.81 -12.33
C ALA A 167 17.27 13.79 -13.71
N GLY A 168 17.53 12.60 -14.28
CA GLY A 168 18.14 12.46 -15.58
C GLY A 168 17.32 13.09 -16.71
N ALA A 169 16.00 12.94 -16.71
CA ALA A 169 15.12 13.58 -17.67
C ALA A 169 15.14 15.11 -17.54
N GLY A 170 15.19 15.62 -16.31
CA GLY A 170 15.32 17.05 -16.03
C GLY A 170 16.63 17.65 -16.58
N TYR A 171 17.75 16.97 -16.39
CA TYR A 171 19.05 17.36 -16.95
C TYR A 171 19.08 17.36 -18.48
N LEU A 172 18.49 16.32 -19.09
CA LEU A 172 18.41 16.23 -20.56
C LEU A 172 17.52 17.31 -21.18
N ALA A 173 16.44 17.71 -20.49
CA ALA A 173 15.59 18.79 -20.93
C ALA A 173 16.29 20.15 -20.84
N GLN A 174 17.09 20.40 -19.81
CA GLN A 174 17.89 21.62 -19.65
C GLN A 174 19.06 21.72 -20.66
N ALA A 175 19.66 20.60 -21.05
CA ALA A 175 20.78 20.57 -22.01
C ALA A 175 20.37 20.86 -23.46
N LYS A 176 19.07 20.89 -23.78
CA LYS A 176 18.51 21.18 -25.11
C LYS A 176 18.04 22.63 -25.30
N THR A 177 18.10 23.42 -24.25
CA THR A 177 17.83 24.88 -24.28
C THR A 177 19.12 25.68 -24.31
#